data_8730d62263ba2dd2a11dc239d844d54b
#
_entry.id   8730d62263ba2dd2a11dc239d844d54b
#
_cell.length_a   1.000
_cell.length_b   1.000
_cell.length_c   1.000
_cell.angle_alpha   90.00
_cell.angle_beta   90.00
_cell.angle_gamma   90.00
#
_symmetry.space_group_name_H-M   'P 1'
#
loop_
_entity.id
_entity.type
_entity.pdbx_description
1 polymer ?
#
loop_
_entity_poly.entity_id
_entity_poly.type
_entity_poly.pdbx_seq_one_letter_code
_entity_poly.pdbx_strand_id
1 'polypeptide(L)'
;MSDKILEIKDCEIQYITEIGIVHAVNHIDFSIERGASMGLVGETGAGKTTTCLGILNLLPSTTGRVTSGEIIFNGENLLKKSDKEMQKIRGSQISMVFQDPMTALNPTQTIGDQIVESIRHHQKCSKRDAWDQMKDMLAKVGIEPERADDYPHQFSGGMKQRVVIAMALACNPSLLLADEPTSALDVTIQAQVLEMIKSLQDEFQTAMLLITHDLGVVAEVCSTVGIMYAGEIVEYSAVEEFFEN
;
A
#
# COMPACT_ATOMS: atom_id res chain seq x y z
N MET A 1 21.09 12.45 8.34
CA MET A 1 19.96 12.43 7.39
C MET A 1 18.80 11.85 8.16
N SER A 2 17.59 12.38 8.00
CA SER A 2 16.40 11.77 8.63
C SER A 2 16.27 10.34 8.13
N ASP A 3 16.10 9.38 9.04
CA ASP A 3 15.90 7.97 8.69
C ASP A 3 14.47 7.69 8.20
N LYS A 4 13.67 8.75 8.10
CA LYS A 4 12.28 8.70 7.69
C LYS A 4 12.13 8.58 6.17
N ILE A 5 11.34 7.60 5.73
CA ILE A 5 10.98 7.42 4.32
C ILE A 5 9.76 8.25 3.95
N LEU A 6 8.77 8.32 4.86
CA LEU A 6 7.54 9.10 4.72
C LEU A 6 7.33 9.98 5.94
N GLU A 7 6.99 11.26 5.72
CA GLU A 7 6.51 12.17 6.76
C GLU A 7 5.24 12.87 6.27
N ILE A 8 4.20 12.81 7.07
CA ILE A 8 2.97 13.59 6.87
C ILE A 8 2.94 14.65 7.95
N LYS A 9 2.73 15.90 7.57
CA LYS A 9 2.77 17.06 8.46
C LYS A 9 1.53 17.92 8.24
N ASP A 10 0.74 18.09 9.28
CA ASP A 10 -0.45 18.96 9.33
C ASP A 10 -1.36 18.76 8.11
N CYS A 11 -1.52 17.50 7.68
CA CYS A 11 -2.18 17.19 6.42
C CYS A 11 -3.69 17.20 6.58
N GLU A 12 -4.36 17.99 5.74
CA GLU A 12 -5.81 18.05 5.62
C GLU A 12 -6.24 17.63 4.21
N ILE A 13 -7.24 16.74 4.13
CA ILE A 13 -7.85 16.30 2.86
C ILE A 13 -9.36 16.46 2.95
N GLN A 14 -9.91 17.18 1.98
CA GLN A 14 -11.33 17.45 1.87
C GLN A 14 -11.92 16.87 0.60
N TYR A 15 -13.20 16.45 0.71
CA TYR A 15 -14.05 16.16 -0.45
C TYR A 15 -15.15 17.19 -0.56
N ILE A 16 -15.26 17.81 -1.74
CA ILE A 16 -16.35 18.73 -2.08
C ILE A 16 -17.49 17.90 -2.67
N THR A 17 -18.62 17.89 -1.99
CA THR A 17 -19.82 17.15 -2.40
C THR A 17 -20.97 18.10 -2.65
N GLU A 18 -22.05 17.62 -3.27
CA GLU A 18 -23.26 18.42 -3.51
C GLU A 18 -23.93 18.92 -2.21
N ILE A 19 -23.73 18.21 -1.10
CA ILE A 19 -24.30 18.52 0.21
C ILE A 19 -23.36 19.30 1.14
N GLY A 20 -22.10 19.54 0.71
CA GLY A 20 -21.13 20.30 1.50
C GLY A 20 -19.71 19.75 1.42
N ILE A 21 -18.82 20.25 2.27
CA ILE A 21 -17.44 19.85 2.39
C ILE A 21 -17.33 18.77 3.46
N VAL A 22 -16.68 17.65 3.12
CA VAL A 22 -16.34 16.57 4.04
C VAL A 22 -14.84 16.65 4.34
N HIS A 23 -14.46 16.85 5.60
CA HIS A 23 -13.08 16.78 6.08
C HIS A 23 -12.73 15.31 6.31
N ALA A 24 -12.19 14.64 5.29
CA ALA A 24 -11.91 13.21 5.33
C ALA A 24 -10.62 12.90 6.08
N VAL A 25 -9.66 13.83 6.08
CA VAL A 25 -8.44 13.81 6.87
C VAL A 25 -8.27 15.21 7.45
N ASN A 26 -8.03 15.32 8.75
CA ASN A 26 -8.08 16.55 9.49
C ASN A 26 -6.81 16.74 10.32
N HIS A 27 -5.86 17.51 9.79
CA HIS A 27 -4.60 17.91 10.44
C HIS A 27 -3.81 16.75 11.06
N ILE A 28 -3.56 15.69 10.27
CA ILE A 28 -2.81 14.52 10.76
C ILE A 28 -1.30 14.69 10.63
N ASP A 29 -0.59 14.12 11.62
CA ASP A 29 0.86 14.06 11.67
C ASP A 29 1.30 12.62 11.96
N PHE A 30 2.18 12.04 11.13
CA PHE A 30 2.89 10.80 11.42
C PHE A 30 4.10 10.64 10.52
N SER A 31 4.97 9.67 10.85
CA SER A 31 6.11 9.35 10.02
C SER A 31 6.42 7.86 10.04
N ILE A 32 7.04 7.37 8.95
CA ILE A 32 7.49 5.99 8.82
C ILE A 32 8.99 6.02 8.55
N GLU A 33 9.76 5.24 9.30
CA GLU A 33 11.18 5.07 9.07
C GLU A 33 11.45 4.08 7.93
N ARG A 34 12.67 4.09 7.39
CA ARG A 34 13.05 3.15 6.32
C ARG A 34 12.99 1.72 6.83
N GLY A 35 12.35 0.85 6.06
CA GLY A 35 12.16 -0.56 6.42
C GLY A 35 11.21 -0.81 7.59
N ALA A 36 10.67 0.25 8.23
CA ALA A 36 9.72 0.10 9.32
C ALA A 36 8.29 -0.09 8.79
N SER A 37 7.42 -0.64 9.66
CA SER A 37 6.00 -0.82 9.40
C SER A 37 5.16 -0.03 10.37
N MET A 38 4.14 0.67 9.85
CA MET A 38 3.15 1.40 10.63
C MET A 38 1.75 0.88 10.33
N GLY A 39 0.99 0.55 11.37
CA GLY A 39 -0.45 0.28 11.27
C GLY A 39 -1.27 1.56 11.40
N LEU A 40 -2.16 1.84 10.47
CA LEU A 40 -3.18 2.89 10.59
C LEU A 40 -4.54 2.22 10.78
N VAL A 41 -5.04 2.26 12.00
CA VAL A 41 -6.24 1.55 12.44
C VAL A 41 -7.40 2.52 12.63
N GLY A 42 -8.60 2.09 12.31
CA GLY A 42 -9.82 2.89 12.53
C GLY A 42 -11.03 2.31 11.82
N GLU A 43 -12.20 2.83 12.12
CA GLU A 43 -13.46 2.40 11.50
C GLU A 43 -13.51 2.72 10.00
N THR A 44 -14.43 2.08 9.30
CA THR A 44 -14.73 2.42 7.90
C THR A 44 -15.16 3.89 7.80
N GLY A 45 -14.55 4.63 6.86
CA GLY A 45 -14.81 6.06 6.72
C GLY A 45 -13.95 6.98 7.61
N ALA A 46 -13.06 6.44 8.45
CA ALA A 46 -12.17 7.25 9.29
C ALA A 46 -11.13 8.09 8.52
N GLY A 47 -10.93 7.87 7.21
CA GLY A 47 -9.98 8.62 6.40
C GLY A 47 -8.74 7.83 5.95
N LYS A 48 -8.60 6.57 6.37
CA LYS A 48 -7.40 5.73 6.14
C LYS A 48 -7.05 5.59 4.64
N THR A 49 -7.96 5.09 3.83
CA THR A 49 -7.79 4.96 2.36
C THR A 49 -7.56 6.33 1.71
N THR A 50 -8.25 7.38 2.17
CA THR A 50 -8.07 8.76 1.70
C THR A 50 -6.64 9.24 1.92
N THR A 51 -6.03 8.90 3.05
CA THR A 51 -4.62 9.19 3.35
C THR A 51 -3.70 8.53 2.32
N CYS A 52 -3.88 7.24 2.01
CA CYS A 52 -3.10 6.56 0.97
C CYS A 52 -3.28 7.19 -0.42
N LEU A 53 -4.51 7.54 -0.78
CA LEU A 53 -4.77 8.23 -2.05
C LEU A 53 -4.13 9.62 -2.08
N GLY A 54 -4.09 10.32 -0.95
CA GLY A 54 -3.36 11.59 -0.79
C GLY A 54 -1.87 11.44 -1.02
N ILE A 55 -1.24 10.42 -0.40
CA ILE A 55 0.19 10.10 -0.59
C ILE A 55 0.50 9.85 -2.08
N LEU A 56 -0.35 9.11 -2.76
CA LEU A 56 -0.18 8.82 -4.18
C LEU A 56 -0.62 9.94 -5.13
N ASN A 57 -1.20 11.02 -4.60
CA ASN A 57 -1.85 12.08 -5.39
C ASN A 57 -2.87 11.49 -6.39
N LEU A 58 -3.72 10.57 -5.90
CA LEU A 58 -4.77 9.87 -6.65
C LEU A 58 -6.18 10.22 -6.14
N LEU A 59 -6.32 11.33 -5.41
CA LEU A 59 -7.64 11.83 -5.03
C LEU A 59 -8.45 12.17 -6.29
N PRO A 60 -9.77 11.93 -6.30
CA PRO A 60 -10.64 12.32 -7.43
C PRO A 60 -10.50 13.82 -7.71
N SER A 61 -10.02 14.18 -8.89
CA SER A 61 -9.64 15.55 -9.25
C SER A 61 -10.79 16.57 -9.18
N THR A 62 -12.04 16.08 -9.30
CA THR A 62 -13.25 16.92 -9.26
C THR A 62 -13.73 17.22 -7.85
N THR A 63 -13.48 16.32 -6.90
CA THR A 63 -14.04 16.38 -5.55
C THR A 63 -12.99 16.38 -4.44
N GLY A 64 -11.87 15.66 -4.60
CA GLY A 64 -10.86 15.47 -3.56
C GLY A 64 -9.72 16.47 -3.66
N ARG A 65 -9.29 17.05 -2.54
CA ARG A 65 -8.16 18.00 -2.47
C ARG A 65 -7.41 17.86 -1.16
N VAL A 66 -6.08 17.92 -1.25
CA VAL A 66 -5.25 18.25 -0.08
C VAL A 66 -5.29 19.77 0.08
N THR A 67 -5.81 20.25 1.20
CA THR A 67 -6.05 21.68 1.47
C THR A 67 -4.95 22.32 2.29
N SER A 68 -4.26 21.55 3.14
CA SER A 68 -3.11 22.02 3.91
C SER A 68 -2.10 20.91 4.16
N GLY A 69 -0.92 21.30 4.65
CA GLY A 69 0.13 20.40 5.10
C GLY A 69 1.11 19.96 4.03
N GLU A 70 1.90 18.96 4.39
CA GLU A 70 2.94 18.41 3.53
C GLU A 70 2.95 16.88 3.59
N ILE A 71 3.22 16.25 2.44
CA ILE A 71 3.48 14.81 2.33
C ILE A 71 4.89 14.67 1.77
N ILE A 72 5.84 14.31 2.63
CA ILE A 72 7.26 14.26 2.31
C ILE A 72 7.68 12.79 2.16
N PHE A 73 8.16 12.43 0.98
CA PHE A 73 8.70 11.11 0.69
C PHE A 73 10.17 11.25 0.23
N ASN A 74 11.08 10.52 0.87
CA ASN A 74 12.52 10.64 0.62
C ASN A 74 13.04 12.09 0.68
N GLY A 75 12.47 12.92 1.55
CA GLY A 75 12.84 14.33 1.71
C GLY A 75 12.23 15.29 0.68
N GLU A 76 11.40 14.81 -0.25
CA GLU A 76 10.74 15.61 -1.27
C GLU A 76 9.21 15.66 -1.03
N ASN A 77 8.63 16.86 -1.08
CA ASN A 77 7.19 17.02 -0.92
C ASN A 77 6.44 16.57 -2.18
N LEU A 78 5.65 15.50 -2.06
CA LEU A 78 4.89 14.88 -3.16
C LEU A 78 3.81 15.81 -3.72
N LEU A 79 3.25 16.70 -2.87
CA LEU A 79 2.20 17.63 -3.29
C LEU A 79 2.70 18.70 -4.28
N LYS A 80 4.02 18.93 -4.34
CA LYS A 80 4.67 19.88 -5.26
C LYS A 80 5.06 19.24 -6.59
N LYS A 81 4.89 17.92 -6.73
CA LYS A 81 5.26 17.18 -7.94
C LYS A 81 4.17 17.25 -9.01
N SER A 82 4.60 17.37 -10.25
CA SER A 82 3.71 17.22 -11.40
C SER A 82 3.23 15.78 -11.54
N ASP A 83 2.13 15.56 -12.27
CA ASP A 83 1.64 14.19 -12.52
C ASP A 83 2.67 13.31 -13.23
N LYS A 84 3.46 13.86 -14.16
CA LYS A 84 4.56 13.14 -14.81
C LYS A 84 5.66 12.68 -13.86
N GLU A 85 5.94 13.44 -12.80
CA GLU A 85 6.89 13.04 -11.76
C GLU A 85 6.28 12.01 -10.84
N MET A 86 4.99 12.16 -10.48
CA MET A 86 4.26 11.16 -9.70
C MET A 86 4.13 9.82 -10.43
N GLN A 87 3.96 9.79 -11.76
CA GLN A 87 3.96 8.57 -12.57
C GLN A 87 5.27 7.78 -12.45
N LYS A 88 6.41 8.46 -12.23
CA LYS A 88 7.70 7.80 -12.02
C LYS A 88 7.88 7.27 -10.60
N ILE A 89 7.09 7.75 -9.65
CA ILE A 89 7.14 7.33 -8.24
C ILE A 89 6.16 6.18 -8.00
N ARG A 90 4.93 6.31 -8.52
CA ARG A 90 3.90 5.28 -8.41
C ARG A 90 4.37 3.99 -9.06
N GLY A 91 4.25 2.86 -8.35
CA GLY A 91 4.62 1.52 -8.78
C GLY A 91 6.12 1.21 -8.73
N SER A 92 7.00 2.20 -8.80
CA SER A 92 8.45 2.00 -8.74
C SER A 92 9.06 2.29 -7.37
N GLN A 93 8.60 3.34 -6.69
CA GLN A 93 9.10 3.74 -5.37
C GLN A 93 8.03 3.63 -4.28
N ILE A 94 6.79 3.95 -4.62
CA ILE A 94 5.61 3.76 -3.76
C ILE A 94 4.64 2.87 -4.52
N SER A 95 4.31 1.72 -3.95
CA SER A 95 3.28 0.82 -4.48
C SER A 95 2.10 0.73 -3.53
N MET A 96 0.94 0.33 -4.07
CA MET A 96 -0.28 0.15 -3.28
C MET A 96 -0.93 -1.19 -3.59
N VAL A 97 -1.34 -1.89 -2.54
CA VAL A 97 -2.26 -3.02 -2.58
C VAL A 97 -3.63 -2.50 -2.17
N PHE A 98 -4.60 -2.58 -3.06
CA PHE A 98 -5.98 -2.16 -2.81
C PHE A 98 -6.78 -3.25 -2.10
N GLN A 99 -7.86 -2.85 -1.42
CA GLN A 99 -8.72 -3.71 -0.62
C GLN A 99 -9.31 -4.89 -1.40
N ASP A 100 -9.71 -4.69 -2.66
CA ASP A 100 -10.32 -5.74 -3.48
C ASP A 100 -9.38 -6.22 -4.60
N PRO A 101 -8.84 -7.45 -4.49
CA PRO A 101 -7.97 -8.02 -5.52
C PRO A 101 -8.70 -8.29 -6.84
N MET A 102 -10.03 -8.38 -6.83
CA MET A 102 -10.81 -8.65 -8.04
C MET A 102 -10.83 -7.45 -8.98
N THR A 103 -10.74 -6.25 -8.44
CA THR A 103 -10.69 -5.00 -9.23
C THR A 103 -9.28 -4.65 -9.69
N ALA A 104 -8.25 -5.22 -9.04
CA ALA A 104 -6.85 -4.96 -9.35
C ALA A 104 -6.32 -5.79 -10.53
N LEU A 105 -6.92 -6.96 -10.81
CA LEU A 105 -6.48 -7.88 -11.87
C LEU A 105 -7.35 -7.75 -13.12
N ASN A 106 -6.70 -7.63 -14.29
CA ASN A 106 -7.38 -7.66 -15.58
C ASN A 106 -7.79 -9.11 -15.92
N PRO A 107 -9.10 -9.44 -16.01
CA PRO A 107 -9.56 -10.81 -16.23
C PRO A 107 -9.23 -11.37 -17.63
N THR A 108 -8.82 -10.52 -18.57
CA THR A 108 -8.55 -10.89 -19.97
C THR A 108 -7.05 -11.10 -20.25
N GLN A 109 -6.18 -10.86 -19.27
CA GLN A 109 -4.74 -11.07 -19.37
C GLN A 109 -4.29 -12.18 -18.43
N THR A 110 -3.21 -12.89 -18.78
CA THR A 110 -2.59 -13.87 -17.89
C THR A 110 -1.92 -13.18 -16.71
N ILE A 111 -1.73 -13.92 -15.61
CA ILE A 111 -1.06 -13.40 -14.42
C ILE A 111 0.38 -12.95 -14.73
N GLY A 112 1.11 -13.76 -15.47
CA GLY A 112 2.49 -13.45 -15.86
C GLY A 112 2.59 -12.19 -16.71
N ASP A 113 1.71 -12.03 -17.70
CA ASP A 113 1.71 -10.83 -18.54
C ASP A 113 1.48 -9.55 -17.74
N GLN A 114 0.55 -9.56 -16.77
CA GLN A 114 0.27 -8.40 -15.92
C GLN A 114 1.45 -8.00 -15.03
N ILE A 115 2.14 -9.00 -14.42
CA ILE A 115 3.33 -8.73 -13.61
C ILE A 115 4.47 -8.22 -14.50
N VAL A 116 4.71 -8.86 -15.65
CA VAL A 116 5.75 -8.46 -16.62
C VAL A 116 5.49 -7.06 -17.16
N GLU A 117 4.23 -6.71 -17.44
CA GLU A 117 3.85 -5.36 -17.88
C GLU A 117 4.22 -4.32 -16.82
N SER A 118 3.88 -4.58 -15.54
CA SER A 118 4.25 -3.71 -14.43
C SER A 118 5.78 -3.52 -14.32
N ILE A 119 6.55 -4.62 -14.38
CA ILE A 119 8.02 -4.57 -14.33
C ILE A 119 8.57 -3.72 -15.49
N ARG A 120 8.15 -3.99 -16.72
CA ARG A 120 8.66 -3.30 -17.91
C ARG A 120 8.22 -1.84 -18.03
N HIS A 121 7.11 -1.48 -17.38
CA HIS A 121 6.68 -0.09 -17.32
C HIS A 121 7.63 0.76 -16.47
N HIS A 122 8.14 0.19 -15.37
CA HIS A 122 8.96 0.92 -14.41
C HIS A 122 10.47 0.65 -14.54
N GLN A 123 10.86 -0.46 -15.13
CA GLN A 123 12.27 -0.87 -15.27
C GLN A 123 12.68 -0.97 -16.74
N LYS A 124 13.87 -0.43 -17.05
CA LYS A 124 14.48 -0.62 -18.38
C LYS A 124 15.15 -1.99 -18.44
N CYS A 125 14.39 -3.05 -18.66
CA CYS A 125 14.88 -4.41 -18.77
C CYS A 125 14.37 -5.11 -20.03
N SER A 126 15.04 -6.20 -20.46
CA SER A 126 14.56 -7.02 -21.56
C SER A 126 13.28 -7.77 -21.17
N LYS A 127 12.52 -8.23 -22.18
CA LYS A 127 11.34 -9.07 -21.92
C LYS A 127 11.73 -10.34 -21.15
N ARG A 128 12.87 -10.94 -21.45
CA ARG A 128 13.37 -12.15 -20.79
C ARG A 128 13.66 -11.88 -19.31
N ASP A 129 14.38 -10.82 -18.99
CA ASP A 129 14.72 -10.47 -17.61
C ASP A 129 13.45 -10.18 -16.79
N ALA A 130 12.44 -9.50 -17.40
CA ALA A 130 11.16 -9.26 -16.75
C ALA A 130 10.39 -10.58 -16.48
N TRP A 131 10.46 -11.57 -17.38
CA TRP A 131 9.87 -12.89 -17.18
C TRP A 131 10.59 -13.67 -16.07
N ASP A 132 11.91 -13.62 -16.02
CA ASP A 132 12.69 -14.28 -14.96
C ASP A 132 12.37 -13.64 -13.59
N GLN A 133 12.32 -12.31 -13.51
CA GLN A 133 11.93 -11.58 -12.30
C GLN A 133 10.48 -11.88 -11.87
N MET A 134 9.54 -11.98 -12.80
CA MET A 134 8.15 -12.36 -12.52
C MET A 134 8.06 -13.76 -11.92
N LYS A 135 8.81 -14.74 -12.47
CA LYS A 135 8.82 -16.12 -11.95
C LYS A 135 9.37 -16.18 -10.52
N ASP A 136 10.46 -15.47 -10.25
CA ASP A 136 11.01 -15.35 -8.91
C ASP A 136 9.98 -14.75 -7.94
N MET A 137 9.27 -13.70 -8.37
CA MET A 137 8.26 -13.06 -7.53
C MET A 137 7.06 -13.99 -7.27
N LEU A 138 6.56 -14.74 -8.28
CA LEU A 138 5.51 -15.74 -8.07
C LEU A 138 5.93 -16.81 -7.07
N ALA A 139 7.16 -17.32 -7.17
CA ALA A 139 7.70 -18.28 -6.21
C ALA A 139 7.75 -17.71 -4.78
N LYS A 140 8.16 -16.46 -4.61
CA LYS A 140 8.22 -15.77 -3.31
C LYS A 140 6.85 -15.61 -2.66
N VAL A 141 5.79 -15.41 -3.45
CA VAL A 141 4.41 -15.36 -2.92
C VAL A 141 3.74 -16.75 -2.83
N GLY A 142 4.50 -17.83 -3.04
CA GLY A 142 4.02 -19.21 -2.93
C GLY A 142 3.08 -19.62 -4.08
N ILE A 143 3.29 -19.09 -5.27
CA ILE A 143 2.60 -19.48 -6.50
C ILE A 143 3.62 -20.14 -7.43
N GLU A 144 3.28 -21.31 -7.95
CA GLU A 144 4.12 -22.02 -8.91
C GLU A 144 4.34 -21.17 -10.16
N PRO A 145 5.61 -20.92 -10.59
CA PRO A 145 5.89 -20.07 -11.75
C PRO A 145 5.26 -20.54 -13.06
N GLU A 146 4.97 -21.84 -13.19
CA GLU A 146 4.27 -22.46 -14.33
C GLU A 146 2.84 -21.95 -14.49
N ARG A 147 2.25 -21.42 -13.41
CA ARG A 147 0.92 -20.82 -13.42
C ARG A 147 0.89 -19.39 -13.95
N ALA A 148 2.01 -18.87 -14.40
CA ALA A 148 2.09 -17.54 -15.01
C ALA A 148 1.17 -17.37 -16.23
N ASP A 149 0.92 -18.45 -16.97
CA ASP A 149 0.04 -18.47 -18.15
C ASP A 149 -1.45 -18.62 -17.80
N ASP A 150 -1.79 -18.82 -16.52
CA ASP A 150 -3.16 -18.89 -16.05
C ASP A 150 -3.81 -17.49 -15.97
N TYR A 151 -5.13 -17.47 -16.10
CA TYR A 151 -5.95 -16.26 -15.97
C TYR A 151 -6.46 -16.08 -14.53
N PRO A 152 -6.80 -14.84 -14.11
CA PRO A 152 -7.29 -14.57 -12.76
C PRO A 152 -8.46 -15.43 -12.29
N HIS A 153 -9.37 -15.84 -13.19
CA HIS A 153 -10.52 -16.68 -12.82
C HIS A 153 -10.13 -18.13 -12.41
N GLN A 154 -8.90 -18.57 -12.71
CA GLN A 154 -8.37 -19.87 -12.34
C GLN A 154 -7.73 -19.89 -10.93
N PHE A 155 -7.68 -18.74 -10.26
CA PHE A 155 -7.09 -18.54 -8.93
C PHE A 155 -8.17 -18.39 -7.85
N SER A 156 -7.92 -18.94 -6.66
CA SER A 156 -8.71 -18.65 -5.46
C SER A 156 -8.54 -17.20 -5.00
N GLY A 157 -9.40 -16.71 -4.11
CA GLY A 157 -9.29 -15.35 -3.56
C GLY A 157 -7.92 -15.07 -2.93
N GLY A 158 -7.44 -15.97 -2.07
CA GLY A 158 -6.11 -15.83 -1.47
C GLY A 158 -4.96 -15.89 -2.47
N MET A 159 -5.07 -16.68 -3.53
CA MET A 159 -4.07 -16.70 -4.60
C MET A 159 -4.08 -15.39 -5.41
N LYS A 160 -5.25 -14.83 -5.72
CA LYS A 160 -5.36 -13.52 -6.39
C LYS A 160 -4.72 -12.42 -5.54
N GLN A 161 -4.96 -12.45 -4.22
CA GLN A 161 -4.33 -11.51 -3.30
C GLN A 161 -2.80 -11.61 -3.32
N ARG A 162 -2.26 -12.83 -3.29
CA ARG A 162 -0.81 -13.07 -3.43
C ARG A 162 -0.25 -12.53 -4.75
N VAL A 163 -0.98 -12.67 -5.86
CA VAL A 163 -0.61 -12.10 -7.16
C VAL A 163 -0.59 -10.56 -7.11
N VAL A 164 -1.60 -9.92 -6.53
CA VAL A 164 -1.65 -8.45 -6.40
C VAL A 164 -0.48 -7.94 -5.55
N ILE A 165 -0.13 -8.65 -4.47
CA ILE A 165 1.04 -8.34 -3.66
C ILE A 165 2.33 -8.52 -4.46
N ALA A 166 2.45 -9.61 -5.24
CA ALA A 166 3.58 -9.83 -6.15
C ALA A 166 3.73 -8.68 -7.16
N MET A 167 2.63 -8.22 -7.77
CA MET A 167 2.63 -7.08 -8.68
C MET A 167 3.11 -5.80 -7.99
N ALA A 168 2.62 -5.54 -6.77
CA ALA A 168 2.98 -4.34 -6.01
C ALA A 168 4.46 -4.33 -5.61
N LEU A 169 5.04 -5.48 -5.30
CA LEU A 169 6.44 -5.62 -4.87
C LEU A 169 7.42 -5.92 -6.01
N ALA A 170 6.95 -6.22 -7.22
CA ALA A 170 7.79 -6.63 -8.35
C ALA A 170 8.89 -5.62 -8.73
N CYS A 171 8.69 -4.34 -8.45
CA CYS A 171 9.67 -3.29 -8.71
C CYS A 171 10.51 -2.90 -7.49
N ASN A 172 10.47 -3.66 -6.40
CA ASN A 172 11.15 -3.39 -5.12
C ASN A 172 10.90 -1.95 -4.63
N PRO A 173 9.64 -1.56 -4.38
CA PRO A 173 9.33 -0.22 -3.92
C PRO A 173 9.93 0.04 -2.53
N SER A 174 10.27 1.29 -2.25
CA SER A 174 10.77 1.70 -0.93
C SER A 174 9.64 1.83 0.10
N LEU A 175 8.39 2.01 -0.36
CA LEU A 175 7.19 2.11 0.49
C LEU A 175 6.04 1.31 -0.13
N LEU A 176 5.43 0.44 0.67
CA LEU A 176 4.20 -0.27 0.36
C LEU A 176 3.03 0.33 1.15
N LEU A 177 1.99 0.74 0.47
CA LEU A 177 0.70 1.10 1.05
C LEU A 177 -0.23 -0.11 0.91
N ALA A 178 -0.57 -0.74 2.02
CA ALA A 178 -1.42 -1.94 2.05
C ALA A 178 -2.79 -1.58 2.65
N ASP A 179 -3.79 -1.37 1.79
CA ASP A 179 -5.14 -0.98 2.21
C ASP A 179 -6.02 -2.22 2.39
N GLU A 180 -6.21 -2.62 3.64
CA GLU A 180 -6.97 -3.80 4.05
C GLU A 180 -6.62 -5.07 3.22
N PRO A 181 -5.34 -5.46 3.11
CA PRO A 181 -4.88 -6.44 2.13
C PRO A 181 -5.43 -7.86 2.37
N THR A 182 -6.13 -8.10 3.47
CA THR A 182 -6.62 -9.43 3.86
C THR A 182 -8.10 -9.46 4.23
N SER A 183 -8.82 -8.33 4.12
CA SER A 183 -10.22 -8.21 4.58
C SER A 183 -11.21 -9.16 3.89
N ALA A 184 -10.91 -9.60 2.66
CA ALA A 184 -11.76 -10.52 1.90
C ALA A 184 -11.37 -12.00 2.06
N LEU A 185 -10.46 -12.34 2.99
CA LEU A 185 -9.90 -13.68 3.18
C LEU A 185 -10.40 -14.30 4.48
N ASP A 186 -10.46 -15.65 4.51
CA ASP A 186 -10.67 -16.36 5.78
C ASP A 186 -9.44 -16.23 6.69
N VAL A 187 -9.65 -16.41 8.01
CA VAL A 187 -8.64 -16.16 9.06
C VAL A 187 -7.33 -16.92 8.81
N THR A 188 -7.41 -18.16 8.33
CA THR A 188 -6.22 -18.99 8.09
C THR A 188 -5.39 -18.45 6.93
N ILE A 189 -6.03 -18.09 5.83
CA ILE A 189 -5.37 -17.51 4.64
C ILE A 189 -4.87 -16.10 4.96
N GLN A 190 -5.62 -15.32 5.75
CA GLN A 190 -5.19 -14.00 6.22
C GLN A 190 -3.83 -14.07 6.92
N ALA A 191 -3.67 -14.95 7.93
CA ALA A 191 -2.41 -15.12 8.65
C ALA A 191 -1.25 -15.46 7.71
N GLN A 192 -1.46 -16.39 6.76
CA GLN A 192 -0.43 -16.77 5.79
C GLN A 192 -0.03 -15.61 4.85
N VAL A 193 -0.99 -14.77 4.44
CA VAL A 193 -0.71 -13.62 3.57
C VAL A 193 0.04 -12.54 4.34
N LEU A 194 -0.29 -12.30 5.60
CA LEU A 194 0.41 -11.32 6.45
C LEU A 194 1.84 -11.75 6.76
N GLU A 195 2.06 -13.02 7.10
CA GLU A 195 3.40 -13.58 7.30
C GLU A 195 4.26 -13.45 6.02
N MET A 196 3.66 -13.74 4.85
CA MET A 196 4.31 -13.55 3.55
C MET A 196 4.66 -12.08 3.30
N ILE A 197 3.75 -11.13 3.55
CA ILE A 197 4.02 -9.69 3.40
C ILE A 197 5.20 -9.29 4.28
N LYS A 198 5.20 -9.70 5.56
CA LYS A 198 6.27 -9.42 6.51
C LYS A 198 7.62 -9.97 6.03
N SER A 199 7.64 -11.23 5.59
CA SER A 199 8.85 -11.85 5.05
C SER A 199 9.41 -11.09 3.83
N LEU A 200 8.54 -10.66 2.91
CA LEU A 200 8.95 -9.88 1.73
C LEU A 200 9.39 -8.46 2.11
N GLN A 201 8.73 -7.84 3.09
CA GLN A 201 9.13 -6.54 3.63
C GLN A 201 10.55 -6.60 4.20
N ASP A 202 10.85 -7.63 5.01
CA ASP A 202 12.17 -7.85 5.61
C ASP A 202 13.23 -8.12 4.53
N GLU A 203 12.91 -8.94 3.53
CA GLU A 203 13.83 -9.27 2.42
C GLU A 203 14.19 -8.04 1.58
N PHE A 204 13.19 -7.24 1.22
CA PHE A 204 13.37 -6.06 0.36
C PHE A 204 13.67 -4.77 1.12
N GLN A 205 13.62 -4.80 2.46
CA GLN A 205 13.74 -3.60 3.32
C GLN A 205 12.74 -2.51 2.93
N THR A 206 11.55 -2.92 2.50
CA THR A 206 10.44 -2.04 2.13
C THR A 206 9.75 -1.51 3.38
N ALA A 207 9.59 -0.20 3.51
CA ALA A 207 8.72 0.37 4.54
C ALA A 207 7.25 0.09 4.21
N MET A 208 6.37 -0.02 5.23
CA MET A 208 4.97 -0.32 5.02
C MET A 208 4.03 0.58 5.82
N LEU A 209 2.99 1.08 5.18
CA LEU A 209 1.79 1.61 5.82
C LEU A 209 0.67 0.58 5.64
N LEU A 210 0.30 -0.09 6.72
CA LEU A 210 -0.78 -1.07 6.74
C LEU A 210 -2.06 -0.42 7.25
N ILE A 211 -3.07 -0.37 6.41
CA ILE A 211 -4.43 0.03 6.81
C ILE A 211 -5.22 -1.22 7.16
N THR A 212 -5.81 -1.22 8.33
CA THR A 212 -6.68 -2.31 8.80
C THR A 212 -7.65 -1.79 9.88
N HIS A 213 -8.65 -2.58 10.20
CA HIS A 213 -9.51 -2.39 11.36
C HIS A 213 -9.19 -3.41 12.47
N ASP A 214 -8.20 -4.27 12.27
CA ASP A 214 -7.81 -5.35 13.18
C ASP A 214 -6.49 -5.01 13.89
N LEU A 215 -6.58 -4.71 15.19
CA LEU A 215 -5.43 -4.42 16.05
C LEU A 215 -4.52 -5.64 16.26
N GLY A 216 -5.07 -6.86 16.21
CA GLY A 216 -4.29 -8.09 16.30
C GLY A 216 -3.30 -8.22 15.15
N VAL A 217 -3.74 -7.86 13.93
CA VAL A 217 -2.87 -7.81 12.75
C VAL A 217 -1.75 -6.79 12.92
N VAL A 218 -2.06 -5.61 13.44
CA VAL A 218 -1.05 -4.56 13.69
C VAL A 218 -0.01 -5.01 14.71
N ALA A 219 -0.45 -5.65 15.79
CA ALA A 219 0.44 -6.20 16.81
C ALA A 219 1.46 -7.20 16.25
N GLU A 220 1.08 -7.94 15.21
CA GLU A 220 1.87 -9.01 14.62
C GLU A 220 2.90 -8.50 13.58
N VAL A 221 2.54 -7.47 12.81
CA VAL A 221 3.34 -7.07 11.62
C VAL A 221 3.86 -5.64 11.65
N CYS A 222 3.41 -4.79 12.59
CA CYS A 222 3.80 -3.38 12.63
C CYS A 222 4.68 -3.05 13.83
N SER A 223 5.54 -2.03 13.67
CA SER A 223 6.38 -1.47 14.74
C SER A 223 5.73 -0.28 15.44
N THR A 224 4.90 0.47 14.72
CA THR A 224 4.16 1.63 15.25
C THR A 224 2.69 1.53 14.85
N VAL A 225 1.83 2.16 15.63
CA VAL A 225 0.37 2.21 15.41
C VAL A 225 -0.15 3.63 15.50
N GLY A 226 -1.04 3.99 14.59
CA GLY A 226 -1.85 5.19 14.66
C GLY A 226 -3.34 4.83 14.65
N ILE A 227 -4.09 5.32 15.63
CA ILE A 227 -5.54 5.14 15.69
C ILE A 227 -6.20 6.36 15.02
N MET A 228 -6.95 6.11 13.97
CA MET A 228 -7.63 7.14 13.20
C MET A 228 -9.14 7.12 13.46
N TYR A 229 -9.68 8.25 13.88
CA TYR A 229 -11.11 8.44 14.14
C TYR A 229 -11.57 9.78 13.54
N ALA A 230 -12.63 9.75 12.74
CA ALA A 230 -13.25 10.94 12.13
C ALA A 230 -12.24 11.89 11.44
N GLY A 231 -11.24 11.34 10.77
CA GLY A 231 -10.21 12.11 10.04
C GLY A 231 -9.00 12.51 10.87
N GLU A 232 -8.98 12.28 12.18
CA GLU A 232 -7.90 12.66 13.08
C GLU A 232 -7.15 11.42 13.60
N ILE A 233 -5.84 11.56 13.87
CA ILE A 233 -5.08 10.56 14.60
C ILE A 233 -5.22 10.88 16.09
N VAL A 234 -5.98 10.05 16.80
CA VAL A 234 -6.28 10.24 18.22
C VAL A 234 -5.24 9.61 19.13
N GLU A 235 -4.48 8.64 18.62
CA GLU A 235 -3.37 8.00 19.32
C GLU A 235 -2.28 7.59 18.33
N TYR A 236 -1.01 7.75 18.70
CA TYR A 236 0.15 7.35 17.90
C TYR A 236 1.28 6.94 18.83
N SER A 237 1.71 5.67 18.76
CA SER A 237 2.74 5.11 19.65
C SER A 237 3.47 3.92 19.00
N ALA A 238 4.53 3.45 19.66
CA ALA A 238 5.08 2.13 19.37
C ALA A 238 4.04 1.04 19.72
N VAL A 239 4.00 -0.04 18.94
CA VAL A 239 3.04 -1.14 19.16
C VAL A 239 3.21 -1.75 20.55
N GLU A 240 4.44 -1.92 21.03
CA GLU A 240 4.72 -2.43 22.39
C GLU A 240 4.07 -1.56 23.47
N GLU A 241 4.24 -0.23 23.40
CA GLU A 241 3.66 0.72 24.35
C GLU A 241 2.13 0.76 24.29
N PHE A 242 1.57 0.58 23.09
CA PHE A 242 0.12 0.60 22.86
C PHE A 242 -0.59 -0.57 23.56
N PHE A 243 0.01 -1.76 23.56
CA PHE A 243 -0.60 -2.95 24.16
C PHE A 243 -0.24 -3.18 25.64
N GLU A 244 0.70 -2.41 26.20
CA GLU A 244 1.06 -2.46 27.63
C GLU A 244 0.18 -1.55 28.51
N ASN A 245 -0.52 -0.57 27.94
CA ASN A 245 -1.40 0.37 28.62
C ASN A 245 -2.87 0.03 28.41
#